data_e35ded1945a308e31578b621bde5ab63
#
_entry.id   e35ded1945a308e31578b621bde5ab63
#
_cell.length_a   1.000
_cell.length_b   1.000
_cell.length_c   1.000
_cell.angle_alpha   90.00
_cell.angle_beta   90.00
_cell.angle_gamma   90.00
#
_symmetry.space_group_name_H-M   'P 1'
#
loop_
_entity.id
_entity.type
_entity.pdbx_description
1 polymer ?
#
loop_
_entity_poly.entity_id
_entity_poly.type
_entity_poly.pdbx_seq_one_letter_code
_entity_poly.pdbx_strand_id
1 'polypeptide(L)'
;SQYFKIRGVNVGLAKRLQVPDDYFTLSQAIGYQYYDLNNYYTGLFTFGDGVSNNLYYSIAISRNNTYTNPIFPLGGSQFSISAKLSFPYSLVNKIDYAKLGDQPAFQNADGIPDDAKIDQEKFKWLEYYKLKFSGSWYTNIIDKLVLKTHSEFGYLGAYNTDRGIIPFERFYLGGDGLSQYALDGRET
;
A
#
# COMPACT_ATOMS: atom_id res chain seq x y z
N SER A 1 24.19 14.20 3.94
CA SER A 1 23.86 13.17 2.93
C SER A 1 22.36 13.06 2.81
N GLN A 2 21.84 13.06 1.58
CA GLN A 2 20.43 12.80 1.32
C GLN A 2 20.18 11.29 1.31
N TYR A 3 19.18 10.81 2.02
CA TYR A 3 18.79 9.41 1.96
C TYR A 3 17.32 9.18 2.31
N PHE A 4 16.78 8.12 1.72
CA PHE A 4 15.53 7.50 2.09
C PHE A 4 15.82 6.02 2.41
N LYS A 5 15.58 5.63 3.62
CA LYS A 5 15.90 4.30 4.12
C LYS A 5 14.63 3.59 4.60
N ILE A 6 14.43 2.38 4.09
CA ILE A 6 13.34 1.51 4.53
C ILE A 6 13.95 0.29 5.21
N ARG A 7 13.47 -0.02 6.39
CA ARG A 7 13.78 -1.25 7.11
C ARG A 7 12.48 -1.92 7.50
N GLY A 8 12.41 -3.23 7.35
CA GLY A 8 11.19 -3.93 7.71
C GLY A 8 11.42 -5.40 7.97
N VAL A 9 10.48 -5.96 8.70
CA VAL A 9 10.35 -7.39 8.96
C VAL A 9 8.89 -7.77 8.77
N ASN A 10 8.65 -8.92 8.16
CA ASN A 10 7.33 -9.50 8.08
C ASN A 10 7.39 -11.00 8.38
N VAL A 11 6.30 -11.49 8.94
CA VAL A 11 6.08 -12.91 9.18
C VAL A 11 4.72 -13.27 8.61
N GLY A 12 4.68 -14.27 7.75
CA GLY A 12 3.45 -14.67 7.07
C GLY A 12 3.29 -16.16 6.98
N LEU A 13 2.05 -16.56 6.83
CA LEU A 13 1.60 -17.93 6.61
C LEU A 13 0.72 -17.98 5.36
N ALA A 14 0.92 -19.01 4.55
CA ALA A 14 0.06 -19.30 3.42
C ALA A 14 -0.49 -20.73 3.55
N LYS A 15 -1.77 -20.89 3.29
CA LYS A 15 -2.46 -22.17 3.34
C LYS A 15 -3.27 -22.38 2.07
N ARG A 16 -3.08 -23.52 1.43
CA ARG A 16 -3.97 -23.98 0.35
C ARG A 16 -5.29 -24.44 0.98
N LEU A 17 -6.39 -23.96 0.43
CA LEU A 17 -7.73 -24.33 0.84
C LEU A 17 -8.24 -25.46 -0.06
N GLN A 18 -8.97 -26.40 0.54
CA GLN A 18 -9.60 -27.50 -0.20
C GLN A 18 -11.06 -27.22 -0.56
N VAL A 19 -11.62 -26.17 0.03
CA VAL A 19 -13.01 -25.75 -0.18
C VAL A 19 -13.01 -24.29 -0.57
N PRO A 20 -13.69 -23.88 -1.65
CA PRO A 20 -14.59 -24.65 -2.53
C PRO A 20 -13.87 -25.54 -3.55
N ASP A 21 -12.60 -25.29 -3.86
CA ASP A 21 -11.75 -26.13 -4.70
C ASP A 21 -10.26 -26.00 -4.30
N ASP A 22 -9.41 -26.89 -4.81
CA ASP A 22 -7.98 -26.96 -4.48
C ASP A 22 -7.13 -25.81 -5.07
N TYR A 23 -7.72 -24.87 -5.78
CA TYR A 23 -7.00 -23.77 -6.42
C TYR A 23 -6.91 -22.54 -5.55
N PHE A 24 -7.59 -22.50 -4.41
CA PHE A 24 -7.57 -21.37 -3.48
C PHE A 24 -6.36 -21.41 -2.55
N THR A 25 -5.77 -20.23 -2.35
CA THR A 25 -4.71 -20.01 -1.35
C THR A 25 -5.10 -18.84 -0.48
N LEU A 26 -5.07 -19.04 0.82
CA LEU A 26 -5.20 -17.98 1.83
C LEU A 26 -3.81 -17.65 2.35
N SER A 27 -3.44 -16.37 2.28
CA SER A 27 -2.19 -15.84 2.82
C SER A 27 -2.49 -14.79 3.88
N GLN A 28 -1.74 -14.81 4.98
CA GLN A 28 -1.82 -13.85 6.04
C GLN A 28 -0.41 -13.46 6.48
N ALA A 29 -0.18 -12.19 6.76
CA ALA A 29 1.09 -11.73 7.30
C ALA A 29 0.90 -10.55 8.24
N ILE A 30 1.78 -10.46 9.22
CA ILE A 30 1.98 -9.28 10.06
C ILE A 30 3.36 -8.74 9.73
N GLY A 31 3.45 -7.44 9.50
CA GLY A 31 4.70 -6.79 9.18
C GLY A 31 4.86 -5.45 9.88
N TYR A 32 6.10 -5.11 10.09
CA TYR A 32 6.52 -3.81 10.58
C TYR A 32 7.53 -3.20 9.61
N GLN A 33 7.33 -1.93 9.25
CA GLN A 33 8.23 -1.16 8.39
C GLN A 33 8.57 0.16 9.06
N TYR A 34 9.84 0.50 9.02
CA TYR A 34 10.39 1.76 9.48
C TYR A 34 10.94 2.53 8.29
N TYR A 35 10.47 3.74 8.13
CA TYR A 35 10.89 4.68 7.09
C TYR A 35 11.69 5.81 7.75
N ASP A 36 12.83 6.14 7.18
CA ASP A 36 13.72 7.19 7.65
C ASP A 36 14.11 8.07 6.47
N LEU A 37 13.71 9.34 6.54
CA LEU A 37 13.99 10.35 5.54
C LEU A 37 15.00 11.36 6.13
N ASN A 38 16.02 11.66 5.36
CA ASN A 38 16.99 12.70 5.70
C ASN A 38 17.26 13.58 4.50
N ASN A 39 16.82 14.82 4.57
CA ASN A 39 16.93 15.84 3.53
C ASN A 39 16.48 15.34 2.15
N TYR A 40 15.41 14.53 2.12
CA TYR A 40 14.94 13.83 0.94
C TYR A 40 13.54 14.28 0.56
N TYR A 41 13.47 15.23 -0.38
CA TYR A 41 12.22 15.80 -0.87
C TYR A 41 11.74 15.04 -2.11
N THR A 42 10.77 14.18 -1.94
CA THR A 42 10.21 13.34 -3.04
C THR A 42 8.99 13.97 -3.72
N GLY A 43 8.48 15.09 -3.20
CA GLY A 43 7.15 15.60 -3.57
C GLY A 43 6.00 14.77 -3.02
N LEU A 44 6.28 13.67 -2.31
CA LEU A 44 5.30 12.81 -1.67
C LEU A 44 4.94 13.32 -0.26
N PHE A 45 5.87 14.03 0.38
CA PHE A 45 5.71 14.63 1.71
C PHE A 45 6.00 16.11 1.67
N THR A 46 5.44 16.84 2.62
CA THR A 46 5.78 18.23 2.89
C THR A 46 7.06 18.38 3.71
N PHE A 47 7.50 17.29 4.36
CA PHE A 47 8.75 17.25 5.12
C PHE A 47 9.82 16.40 4.38
N GLY A 48 11.08 16.86 4.46
CA GLY A 48 12.24 16.13 3.92
C GLY A 48 13.01 15.33 4.97
N ASP A 49 12.77 15.61 6.25
CA ASP A 49 13.39 14.97 7.40
C ASP A 49 12.33 14.40 8.31
N GLY A 50 12.45 13.13 8.67
CA GLY A 50 11.51 12.52 9.58
C GLY A 50 11.48 11.00 9.52
N VAL A 51 10.65 10.43 10.38
CA VAL A 51 10.50 8.99 10.51
C VAL A 51 9.04 8.58 10.44
N SER A 52 8.77 7.42 9.87
CA SER A 52 7.43 6.84 9.84
C SER A 52 7.50 5.35 10.20
N ASN A 53 6.52 4.92 10.98
CA ASN A 53 6.38 3.54 11.42
C ASN A 53 5.09 2.97 10.84
N ASN A 54 5.15 1.76 10.33
CA ASN A 54 4.01 1.07 9.75
C ASN A 54 3.91 -0.34 10.33
N LEU A 55 2.99 -0.54 11.25
CA LEU A 55 2.60 -1.86 11.72
C LEU A 55 1.33 -2.26 10.98
N TYR A 56 1.39 -3.34 10.21
CA TYR A 56 0.27 -3.75 9.38
C TYR A 56 0.00 -5.25 9.46
N TYR A 57 -1.25 -5.59 9.24
CA TYR A 57 -1.72 -6.93 8.95
C TYR A 57 -2.18 -7.00 7.50
N SER A 58 -1.79 -8.04 6.81
CA SER A 58 -2.24 -8.30 5.45
C SER A 58 -2.90 -9.67 5.34
N ILE A 59 -3.98 -9.72 4.59
CA ILE A 59 -4.69 -10.94 4.24
C ILE A 59 -4.94 -10.95 2.74
N ALA A 60 -4.73 -12.09 2.11
CA ALA A 60 -5.02 -12.25 0.69
C ALA A 60 -5.62 -13.62 0.41
N ILE A 61 -6.62 -13.64 -0.45
CA ILE A 61 -7.19 -14.84 -1.03
C ILE A 61 -6.89 -14.80 -2.52
N SER A 62 -6.26 -15.82 -3.02
CA SER A 62 -6.01 -15.99 -4.45
C SER A 62 -6.52 -17.32 -4.95
N ARG A 63 -6.96 -17.34 -6.20
CA ARG A 63 -7.34 -18.55 -6.91
C ARG A 63 -6.66 -18.56 -8.27
N ASN A 64 -6.07 -19.66 -8.62
CA ASN A 64 -5.47 -19.84 -9.93
C ASN A 64 -5.89 -21.19 -10.51
N ASN A 65 -6.76 -21.15 -11.49
CA ASN A 65 -7.26 -22.28 -12.25
C ASN A 65 -6.97 -22.10 -13.76
N THR A 66 -5.83 -21.51 -14.09
CA THR A 66 -5.39 -21.47 -15.49
C THR A 66 -4.91 -22.83 -15.94
N TYR A 67 -5.24 -23.20 -17.18
CA TYR A 67 -4.86 -24.49 -17.72
C TYR A 67 -3.34 -24.62 -17.88
N THR A 68 -2.89 -25.83 -18.03
CA THR A 68 -1.54 -26.39 -17.93
C THR A 68 -0.41 -25.64 -18.63
N ASN A 69 -0.70 -24.66 -19.47
CA ASN A 69 0.34 -23.84 -20.07
C ASN A 69 0.38 -22.45 -19.40
N PRO A 70 1.33 -22.19 -18.47
CA PRO A 70 1.42 -20.91 -17.77
C PRO A 70 1.85 -19.75 -18.67
N ILE A 71 2.44 -20.04 -19.83
CA ILE A 71 2.90 -19.01 -20.78
C ILE A 71 1.76 -18.58 -21.70
N PHE A 72 1.00 -19.54 -22.21
CA PHE A 72 -0.15 -19.31 -23.10
C PHE A 72 -1.38 -20.09 -22.61
N PRO A 73 -2.07 -19.60 -21.54
CA PRO A 73 -3.27 -20.29 -21.06
C PRO A 73 -4.35 -20.32 -22.11
N LEU A 74 -4.87 -21.50 -22.41
CA LEU A 74 -5.98 -21.67 -23.35
C LEU A 74 -7.34 -21.47 -22.70
N GLY A 75 -7.40 -21.38 -21.39
CA GLY A 75 -8.63 -21.17 -20.63
C GLY A 75 -8.36 -21.09 -19.13
N GLY A 76 -9.43 -20.91 -18.36
CA GLY A 76 -9.38 -20.77 -16.92
C GLY A 76 -9.33 -19.35 -16.43
N SER A 77 -9.10 -19.17 -15.14
CA SER A 77 -9.07 -17.87 -14.50
C SER A 77 -8.06 -17.82 -13.37
N GLN A 78 -7.56 -16.65 -13.11
CA GLN A 78 -6.81 -16.33 -11.89
C GLN A 78 -7.31 -15.04 -11.31
N PHE A 79 -7.47 -14.98 -10.00
CA PHE A 79 -7.77 -13.75 -9.31
C PHE A 79 -7.14 -13.72 -7.91
N SER A 80 -6.96 -12.52 -7.40
CA SER A 80 -6.55 -12.29 -6.04
C SER A 80 -7.31 -11.10 -5.45
N ILE A 81 -7.71 -11.24 -4.20
CA ILE A 81 -8.25 -10.17 -3.37
C ILE A 81 -7.33 -10.04 -2.17
N SER A 82 -6.86 -8.86 -1.90
CA SER A 82 -6.01 -8.60 -0.75
C SER A 82 -6.46 -7.37 0.02
N ALA A 83 -6.30 -7.44 1.34
CA ALA A 83 -6.47 -6.32 2.24
C ALA A 83 -5.19 -6.12 3.05
N LYS A 84 -4.72 -4.89 3.16
CA LYS A 84 -3.63 -4.48 4.03
C LYS A 84 -4.16 -3.42 4.98
N LEU A 85 -4.09 -3.70 6.26
CA LEU A 85 -4.69 -2.92 7.33
C LEU A 85 -3.60 -2.51 8.30
N SER A 86 -3.40 -1.22 8.51
CA SER A 86 -2.54 -0.74 9.58
C SER A 86 -3.30 -0.67 10.90
N PHE A 87 -2.57 -0.55 11.99
CA PHE A 87 -3.19 -0.37 13.30
C PHE A 87 -3.84 1.03 13.40
N PRO A 88 -5.10 1.13 13.87
CA PRO A 88 -5.83 2.40 13.96
C PRO A 88 -5.41 3.22 15.19
N TYR A 89 -4.23 3.84 15.15
CA TYR A 89 -3.65 4.58 16.26
C TYR A 89 -4.50 5.76 16.72
N SER A 90 -5.18 6.44 15.80
CA SER A 90 -6.03 7.61 16.09
C SER A 90 -7.20 7.26 17.01
N LEU A 91 -7.68 6.00 16.99
CA LEU A 91 -8.75 5.55 17.89
C LEU A 91 -8.25 5.33 19.33
N VAL A 92 -6.94 5.16 19.51
CA VAL A 92 -6.33 4.83 20.81
C VAL A 92 -5.67 6.05 21.45
N ASN A 93 -4.96 6.87 20.67
CA ASN A 93 -4.14 7.98 21.18
C ASN A 93 -4.95 9.23 21.53
N LYS A 94 -6.21 9.34 21.04
CA LYS A 94 -7.12 10.48 21.30
C LYS A 94 -6.56 11.86 20.90
N ILE A 95 -5.60 11.91 19.98
CA ILE A 95 -5.05 13.15 19.46
C ILE A 95 -6.05 13.76 18.49
N ASP A 96 -6.37 15.04 18.67
CA ASP A 96 -7.16 15.84 17.73
C ASP A 96 -6.24 16.36 16.61
N TYR A 97 -6.15 15.60 15.53
CA TYR A 97 -5.27 15.91 14.40
C TYR A 97 -5.71 17.15 13.61
N ALA A 98 -6.98 17.55 13.71
CA ALA A 98 -7.47 18.77 13.07
C ALA A 98 -6.92 20.04 13.74
N LYS A 99 -6.60 19.96 15.05
CA LYS A 99 -6.15 21.09 15.87
C LYS A 99 -4.65 21.10 16.17
N LEU A 100 -3.86 20.29 15.48
CA LEU A 100 -2.41 20.28 15.71
C LEU A 100 -1.77 21.65 15.45
N GLY A 101 -2.22 22.36 14.42
CA GLY A 101 -1.71 23.68 14.08
C GLY A 101 -1.95 24.79 15.14
N ASP A 102 -2.92 24.59 16.04
CA ASP A 102 -3.23 25.54 17.12
C ASP A 102 -2.25 25.37 18.31
N GLN A 103 -1.49 24.28 18.34
CA GLN A 103 -0.58 23.99 19.45
C GLN A 103 0.78 24.65 19.20
N PRO A 104 1.37 25.33 20.20
CA PRO A 104 2.65 26.03 20.05
C PRO A 104 3.81 25.12 19.61
N ALA A 105 3.74 23.82 19.92
CA ALA A 105 4.76 22.84 19.52
C ALA A 105 4.84 22.63 18.00
N PHE A 106 3.73 22.88 17.28
CA PHE A 106 3.59 22.72 15.83
C PHE A 106 3.57 24.06 15.10
N GLN A 107 4.01 25.13 15.72
CA GLN A 107 4.11 26.46 15.15
C GLN A 107 5.58 26.87 14.95
N ASN A 108 5.79 27.81 14.03
CA ASN A 108 7.05 28.50 13.82
C ASN A 108 7.25 29.60 14.86
N ALA A 109 8.41 30.25 14.84
CA ALA A 109 8.71 31.40 15.73
C ALA A 109 7.71 32.55 15.63
N ASP A 110 7.04 32.68 14.49
CA ASP A 110 6.03 33.71 14.21
C ASP A 110 4.61 33.30 14.61
N GLY A 111 4.43 32.14 15.24
CA GLY A 111 3.11 31.64 15.65
C GLY A 111 2.28 31.06 14.50
N ILE A 112 2.89 30.83 13.33
CA ILE A 112 2.23 30.26 12.14
C ILE A 112 2.38 28.71 12.18
N PRO A 113 1.32 27.94 11.87
CA PRO A 113 1.41 26.48 11.78
C PRO A 113 2.53 26.03 10.86
N ASP A 114 3.33 25.08 11.33
CA ASP A 114 4.43 24.46 10.59
C ASP A 114 3.95 23.14 9.99
N ASP A 115 3.62 23.16 8.71
CA ASP A 115 3.07 22.00 8.00
C ASP A 115 4.02 20.78 8.05
N ALA A 116 5.33 20.98 8.05
CA ALA A 116 6.29 19.91 8.12
C ALA A 116 6.25 19.19 9.47
N LYS A 117 6.14 19.92 10.57
CA LYS A 117 5.99 19.34 11.91
C LYS A 117 4.65 18.66 12.09
N ILE A 118 3.58 19.25 11.57
CA ILE A 118 2.22 18.70 11.62
C ILE A 118 2.18 17.39 10.84
N ASP A 119 2.68 17.37 9.61
CA ASP A 119 2.69 16.16 8.79
C ASP A 119 3.63 15.09 9.35
N GLN A 120 4.77 15.47 9.94
CA GLN A 120 5.63 14.50 10.64
C GLN A 120 4.89 13.83 11.79
N GLU A 121 4.09 14.54 12.57
CA GLU A 121 3.29 13.94 13.64
C GLU A 121 2.15 13.09 13.08
N LYS A 122 1.47 13.55 12.02
CA LYS A 122 0.40 12.79 11.35
C LYS A 122 0.91 11.45 10.79
N PHE A 123 2.11 11.45 10.20
CA PHE A 123 2.67 10.28 9.52
C PHE A 123 3.73 9.52 10.32
N LYS A 124 3.98 9.89 11.56
CA LYS A 124 4.88 9.17 12.47
C LYS A 124 4.49 7.71 12.67
N TRP A 125 3.20 7.44 12.76
CA TRP A 125 2.61 6.11 12.71
C TRP A 125 1.59 6.08 11.57
N LEU A 126 1.85 5.25 10.58
CA LEU A 126 0.97 5.15 9.41
C LEU A 126 -0.35 4.47 9.78
N GLU A 127 -1.44 5.03 9.30
CA GLU A 127 -2.79 4.57 9.57
C GLU A 127 -3.62 4.59 8.30
N TYR A 128 -3.95 3.38 7.79
CA TYR A 128 -4.66 3.23 6.53
C TYR A 128 -5.26 1.84 6.38
N TYR A 129 -6.15 1.72 5.44
CA TYR A 129 -6.57 0.44 4.89
C TYR A 129 -6.48 0.47 3.37
N LYS A 130 -5.99 -0.60 2.80
CA LYS A 130 -5.77 -0.76 1.36
C LYS A 130 -6.39 -2.06 0.90
N LEU A 131 -7.28 -1.97 -0.07
CA LEU A 131 -7.90 -3.11 -0.72
C LEU A 131 -7.41 -3.19 -2.15
N LYS A 132 -7.10 -4.37 -2.63
CA LYS A 132 -6.71 -4.62 -4.00
C LYS A 132 -7.39 -5.87 -4.52
N PHE A 133 -7.96 -5.76 -5.71
CA PHE A 133 -8.42 -6.87 -6.51
C PHE A 133 -7.65 -6.90 -7.82
N SER A 134 -7.26 -8.09 -8.27
CA SER A 134 -6.67 -8.32 -9.59
C SER A 134 -7.21 -9.62 -10.13
N GLY A 135 -7.69 -9.62 -11.34
CA GLY A 135 -8.27 -10.81 -11.96
C GLY A 135 -8.02 -10.88 -13.46
N SER A 136 -7.74 -12.07 -13.95
CA SER A 136 -7.61 -12.38 -15.37
C SER A 136 -8.43 -13.61 -15.72
N TRP A 137 -9.15 -13.53 -16.83
CA TRP A 137 -9.96 -14.62 -17.40
C TRP A 137 -9.48 -14.89 -18.82
N TYR A 138 -9.35 -16.17 -19.12
CA TYR A 138 -8.94 -16.65 -20.43
C TYR A 138 -10.09 -17.42 -21.04
N THR A 139 -10.62 -16.93 -22.13
CA THR A 139 -11.73 -17.55 -22.85
C THR A 139 -11.27 -17.99 -24.23
N ASN A 140 -11.30 -19.28 -24.49
CA ASN A 140 -11.03 -19.82 -25.83
C ASN A 140 -12.23 -19.52 -26.74
N ILE A 141 -12.03 -18.73 -27.78
CA ILE A 141 -13.09 -18.35 -28.73
C ILE A 141 -13.17 -19.35 -29.87
N ILE A 142 -12.02 -19.63 -30.47
CA ILE A 142 -11.85 -20.67 -31.51
C ILE A 142 -10.44 -21.25 -31.36
N ASP A 143 -10.16 -22.34 -32.05
CA ASP A 143 -8.85 -22.97 -31.97
C ASP A 143 -7.73 -21.97 -32.20
N LYS A 144 -6.78 -21.91 -31.25
CA LYS A 144 -5.61 -21.01 -31.21
C LYS A 144 -5.93 -19.51 -30.99
N LEU A 145 -7.20 -19.14 -30.77
CA LEU A 145 -7.58 -17.75 -30.43
C LEU A 145 -8.17 -17.68 -29.04
N VAL A 146 -7.43 -17.05 -28.11
CA VAL A 146 -7.84 -16.88 -26.72
C VAL A 146 -8.01 -15.39 -26.41
N LEU A 147 -9.17 -15.04 -25.88
CA LEU A 147 -9.44 -13.72 -25.32
C LEU A 147 -8.98 -13.71 -23.86
N LYS A 148 -8.07 -12.81 -23.52
CA LYS A 148 -7.71 -12.49 -22.13
C LYS A 148 -8.43 -11.22 -21.70
N THR A 149 -9.24 -11.31 -20.66
CA THR A 149 -9.80 -10.15 -19.96
C THR A 149 -9.06 -9.97 -18.65
N HIS A 150 -8.61 -8.74 -18.37
CA HIS A 150 -7.92 -8.40 -17.13
C HIS A 150 -8.60 -7.23 -16.46
N SER A 151 -8.80 -7.31 -15.14
CA SER A 151 -9.39 -6.25 -14.33
C SER A 151 -8.59 -6.06 -13.07
N GLU A 152 -8.29 -4.80 -12.74
CA GLU A 152 -7.67 -4.41 -11.49
C GLU A 152 -8.51 -3.32 -10.81
N PHE A 153 -8.66 -3.45 -9.51
CA PHE A 153 -9.30 -2.47 -8.66
C PHE A 153 -8.47 -2.28 -7.40
N GLY A 154 -8.25 -1.01 -7.03
CA GLY A 154 -7.53 -0.64 -5.83
C GLY A 154 -8.28 0.44 -5.07
N TYR A 155 -8.34 0.31 -3.77
CA TYR A 155 -8.91 1.30 -2.87
C TYR A 155 -7.97 1.53 -1.69
N LEU A 156 -7.68 2.80 -1.40
CA LEU A 156 -6.85 3.23 -0.29
C LEU A 156 -7.63 4.27 0.52
N GLY A 157 -7.74 4.06 1.82
CA GLY A 157 -8.41 4.97 2.74
C GLY A 157 -7.66 5.14 4.05
N ALA A 158 -8.00 6.18 4.78
CA ALA A 158 -7.55 6.42 6.14
C ALA A 158 -8.72 6.19 7.11
N TYR A 159 -8.44 5.65 8.30
CA TYR A 159 -9.45 5.51 9.35
C TYR A 159 -9.84 6.88 9.91
N ASN A 160 -8.90 7.81 9.94
CA ASN A 160 -9.13 9.19 10.35
C ASN A 160 -8.80 10.12 9.18
N THR A 161 -9.81 10.87 8.70
CA THR A 161 -9.69 11.78 7.55
C THR A 161 -8.80 12.98 7.82
N ASP A 162 -8.69 13.44 9.08
CA ASP A 162 -7.87 14.60 9.46
C ASP A 162 -6.37 14.29 9.37
N ARG A 163 -5.99 13.02 9.36
CA ARG A 163 -4.62 12.60 9.11
C ARG A 163 -4.26 12.58 7.62
N GLY A 164 -5.25 12.48 6.75
CA GLY A 164 -5.05 12.36 5.31
C GLY A 164 -4.61 10.97 4.85
N ILE A 165 -4.50 10.83 3.53
CA ILE A 165 -4.07 9.59 2.88
C ILE A 165 -2.56 9.55 2.82
N ILE A 166 -1.99 8.44 3.27
CA ILE A 166 -0.54 8.25 3.28
C ILE A 166 0.06 8.20 1.87
N PRO A 167 1.18 8.89 1.63
CA PRO A 167 1.81 8.93 0.32
C PRO A 167 2.43 7.60 -0.12
N PHE A 168 2.99 6.82 0.80
CA PHE A 168 3.77 5.60 0.52
C PHE A 168 2.98 4.44 -0.09
N GLU A 169 1.67 4.39 0.13
CA GLU A 169 0.84 3.27 -0.26
C GLU A 169 -0.10 3.58 -1.43
N ARG A 170 0.09 4.72 -2.09
CA ARG A 170 -0.72 5.11 -3.25
C ARG A 170 -0.64 4.08 -4.37
N PHE A 171 -1.71 3.94 -5.12
CA PHE A 171 -1.70 3.18 -6.36
C PHE A 171 -1.15 4.05 -7.48
N TYR A 172 -0.28 3.48 -8.27
CA TYR A 172 0.22 4.12 -9.48
C TYR A 172 -0.38 3.41 -10.69
N LEU A 173 -1.03 4.18 -11.56
CA LEU A 173 -1.58 3.71 -12.83
C LEU A 173 -0.59 4.02 -13.92
N GLY A 174 -0.23 3.02 -14.71
CA GLY A 174 0.61 3.20 -15.88
C GLY A 174 1.43 1.96 -16.24
N GLY A 175 1.90 1.94 -17.47
CA GLY A 175 2.79 0.92 -17.99
C GLY A 175 4.25 1.11 -17.55
N ASP A 176 5.17 0.45 -18.21
CA ASP A 176 6.58 0.36 -17.83
C ASP A 176 7.29 1.72 -17.63
N GLY A 177 6.77 2.79 -18.24
CA GLY A 177 7.32 4.14 -18.08
C GLY A 177 7.04 4.78 -16.71
N LEU A 178 6.03 4.33 -15.96
CA LEU A 178 5.71 4.85 -14.63
C LEU A 178 6.26 3.97 -13.50
N SER A 179 6.66 2.76 -13.81
CA SER A 179 7.36 1.89 -12.85
C SER A 179 8.76 2.42 -12.49
N GLN A 180 9.30 3.34 -13.31
CA GLN A 180 10.57 4.01 -13.04
C GLN A 180 10.49 5.08 -11.96
N TYR A 181 9.29 5.59 -11.68
CA TYR A 181 9.03 6.38 -10.47
C TYR A 181 8.76 5.45 -9.29
N ALA A 182 9.66 4.50 -9.10
CA ALA A 182 9.67 3.70 -7.90
C ALA A 182 9.78 4.59 -6.67
N LEU A 183 9.26 4.14 -5.56
CA LEU A 183 9.28 4.82 -4.27
C LEU A 183 10.69 5.20 -3.76
N ASP A 184 11.74 4.82 -4.47
CA ASP A 184 13.12 5.16 -4.17
C ASP A 184 13.56 6.52 -4.76
N GLY A 185 12.69 7.19 -5.52
CA GLY A 185 12.97 8.52 -6.08
C GLY A 185 14.17 8.57 -7.02
N ARG A 186 14.57 7.45 -7.58
CA ARG A 186 15.60 7.44 -8.63
C ARG A 186 14.96 7.74 -9.97
N GLU A 187 15.23 8.92 -10.47
CA GLU A 187 15.15 9.19 -11.90
C GLU A 187 16.27 8.38 -12.58
N THR A 188 15.92 7.47 -13.44
CA THR A 188 16.88 6.79 -14.31
C THR A 188 16.98 7.53 -15.63
#